data_8cdec8f461111a53721c3a941d256a1b
#
_entry.id   8cdec8f461111a53721c3a941d256a1b
#
_cell.length_a   1.000
_cell.length_b   1.000
_cell.length_c   1.000
_cell.angle_alpha   90.00
_cell.angle_beta   90.00
_cell.angle_gamma   90.00
#
_symmetry.space_group_name_H-M   'P 1'
#
loop_
_entity.id
_entity.type
_entity.pdbx_description
1 polymer ?
#
loop_
_entity_poly.entity_id
_entity_poly.type
_entity_poly.pdbx_seq_one_letter_code
_entity_poly.pdbx_strand_id
1 'polypeptide(L)'
;MGGRGKESILADAYEAVLGAVYLDGGLEEVRAILNKFHFPRVQEIISATDFVNYKSELLEFCQGKLRCSPEYVIVGEEGPEHQKVFTVEVVVNGKAYARGQGPNKKKAEQEASRLSLEMLKAEAAEAEQKKAEVPKVKQPAHHVGLP
;
A
#
# COMPACT_ATOMS: atom_id res chain seq x y z
N MET A 1 -13.52 27.72 6.31
CA MET A 1 -13.55 27.68 4.85
C MET A 1 -12.25 27.10 4.30
N GLY A 2 -12.25 26.01 3.84
CA GLY A 2 -11.81 25.04 2.91
C GLY A 2 -10.35 25.15 2.41
N GLY A 3 -9.38 24.51 3.10
CA GLY A 3 -8.00 24.34 2.59
C GLY A 3 -7.90 23.54 1.29
N ARG A 4 -8.82 22.61 1.04
CA ARG A 4 -8.85 21.77 -0.17
C ARG A 4 -9.04 22.55 -1.48
N GLY A 5 -9.82 23.64 -1.48
CA GLY A 5 -10.03 24.45 -2.68
C GLY A 5 -8.78 25.20 -3.12
N LYS A 6 -7.88 25.56 -2.19
CA LYS A 6 -6.63 26.26 -2.53
C LYS A 6 -5.59 25.31 -3.14
N GLU A 7 -5.50 24.08 -2.68
CA GLU A 7 -4.56 23.09 -3.21
C GLU A 7 -4.94 22.69 -4.65
N SER A 8 -6.22 22.46 -4.92
CA SER A 8 -6.71 22.19 -6.27
C SER A 8 -6.42 23.35 -7.23
N ILE A 9 -6.73 24.59 -6.84
CA ILE A 9 -6.46 25.78 -7.66
C ILE A 9 -4.97 25.93 -7.96
N LEU A 10 -4.10 25.65 -6.98
CA LEU A 10 -2.65 25.69 -7.20
C LEU A 10 -2.17 24.60 -8.16
N ALA A 11 -2.73 23.40 -8.06
CA ALA A 11 -2.44 22.31 -8.98
C ALA A 11 -2.85 22.66 -10.42
N ASP A 12 -4.07 23.14 -10.59
CA ASP A 12 -4.58 23.58 -11.90
C ASP A 12 -3.74 24.72 -12.50
N ALA A 13 -3.33 25.71 -11.67
CA ALA A 13 -2.45 26.79 -12.09
C ALA A 13 -1.05 26.28 -12.52
N TYR A 14 -0.51 25.30 -11.80
CA TYR A 14 0.76 24.69 -12.14
C TYR A 14 0.70 23.93 -13.48
N GLU A 15 -0.36 23.16 -13.70
CA GLU A 15 -0.59 22.48 -14.98
C GLU A 15 -0.74 23.49 -16.13
N ALA A 16 -1.47 24.59 -15.92
CA ALA A 16 -1.63 25.63 -16.92
C ALA A 16 -0.28 26.29 -17.30
N VAL A 17 0.60 26.53 -16.32
CA VAL A 17 1.96 27.06 -16.58
C VAL A 17 2.79 26.07 -17.40
N LEU A 18 2.78 24.79 -17.04
CA LEU A 18 3.49 23.76 -17.83
C LEU A 18 2.95 23.65 -19.26
N GLY A 19 1.63 23.75 -19.42
CA GLY A 19 0.98 23.78 -20.72
C GLY A 19 1.41 25.00 -21.56
N ALA A 20 1.49 26.18 -20.95
CA ALA A 20 1.97 27.39 -21.63
C ALA A 20 3.44 27.25 -22.07
N VAL A 21 4.30 26.73 -21.20
CA VAL A 21 5.72 26.46 -21.56
C VAL A 21 5.84 25.45 -22.69
N TYR A 22 5.00 24.41 -22.66
CA TYR A 22 4.98 23.42 -23.74
C TYR A 22 4.58 24.02 -25.09
N LEU A 23 3.59 24.90 -25.10
CA LEU A 23 3.14 25.58 -26.34
C LEU A 23 4.17 26.57 -26.88
N ASP A 24 4.95 27.20 -26.03
CA ASP A 24 5.97 28.19 -26.42
C ASP A 24 7.32 27.54 -26.79
N GLY A 25 7.81 26.61 -25.98
CA GLY A 25 9.17 26.05 -26.08
C GLY A 25 9.25 24.54 -26.31
N GLY A 26 8.11 23.85 -26.32
CA GLY A 26 8.06 22.40 -26.52
C GLY A 26 8.42 21.57 -25.28
N LEU A 27 8.56 20.26 -25.49
CA LEU A 27 8.71 19.29 -24.41
C LEU A 27 10.04 19.42 -23.64
N GLU A 28 11.10 19.82 -24.30
CA GLU A 28 12.42 19.93 -23.67
C GLU A 28 12.46 21.05 -22.61
N GLU A 29 11.79 22.18 -22.85
CA GLU A 29 11.67 23.26 -21.87
C GLU A 29 10.83 22.81 -20.66
N VAL A 30 9.77 22.07 -20.87
CA VAL A 30 8.98 21.46 -19.77
C VAL A 30 9.86 20.51 -18.96
N ARG A 31 10.64 19.63 -19.60
CA ARG A 31 11.59 18.74 -18.94
C ARG A 31 12.62 19.48 -18.11
N ALA A 32 13.16 20.57 -18.63
CA ALA A 32 14.12 21.40 -17.89
C ALA A 32 13.52 21.97 -16.60
N ILE A 33 12.28 22.46 -16.65
CA ILE A 33 11.56 22.96 -15.49
C ILE A 33 11.30 21.84 -14.47
N LEU A 34 10.79 20.68 -14.92
CA LEU A 34 10.51 19.55 -14.05
C LEU A 34 11.79 19.02 -13.38
N ASN A 35 12.88 18.88 -14.12
CA ASN A 35 14.18 18.46 -13.58
C ASN A 35 14.73 19.44 -12.55
N LYS A 36 14.54 20.73 -12.76
CA LYS A 36 15.09 21.77 -11.88
C LYS A 36 14.28 21.95 -10.60
N PHE A 37 12.95 21.91 -10.68
CA PHE A 37 12.10 22.33 -9.59
C PHE A 37 11.26 21.19 -8.99
N HIS A 38 10.95 20.15 -9.74
CA HIS A 38 10.01 19.11 -9.33
C HIS A 38 10.71 17.83 -8.87
N PHE A 39 11.57 17.25 -9.70
CA PHE A 39 12.22 15.98 -9.39
C PHE A 39 13.11 15.97 -8.13
N PRO A 40 13.86 17.03 -7.77
CA PRO A 40 14.58 17.05 -6.50
C PRO A 40 13.66 16.92 -5.30
N ARG A 41 12.48 17.56 -5.34
CA ARG A 41 11.47 17.46 -4.28
C ARG A 41 10.75 16.13 -4.25
N VAL A 42 10.52 15.49 -5.39
CA VAL A 42 9.92 14.15 -5.47
C VAL A 42 10.82 13.13 -4.77
N GLN A 43 12.13 13.22 -4.91
CA GLN A 43 13.09 12.36 -4.21
C GLN A 43 13.02 12.54 -2.68
N GLU A 44 12.91 13.77 -2.20
CA GLU A 44 12.73 14.07 -0.77
C GLU A 44 11.40 13.50 -0.25
N ILE A 45 10.34 13.63 -1.02
CA ILE A 45 9.01 13.14 -0.71
C ILE A 45 8.97 11.60 -0.68
N ILE A 46 9.58 10.93 -1.66
CA ILE A 46 9.68 9.46 -1.72
C ILE A 46 10.52 8.92 -0.56
N SER A 47 11.55 9.65 -0.15
CA SER A 47 12.41 9.29 0.98
C SER A 47 11.74 9.50 2.35
N ALA A 48 10.73 10.38 2.43
CA ALA A 48 9.92 10.54 3.63
C ALA A 48 8.94 9.38 3.73
N THR A 49 9.11 8.54 4.75
CA THR A 49 8.41 7.27 5.02
C THR A 49 6.87 7.34 5.03
N ASP A 50 6.29 8.52 4.86
CA ASP A 50 4.84 8.79 4.87
C ASP A 50 4.13 8.49 3.53
N PHE A 51 4.86 8.13 2.46
CA PHE A 51 4.28 7.94 1.12
C PHE A 51 3.97 6.51 0.73
N VAL A 52 4.39 5.54 1.53
CA VAL A 52 4.04 4.14 1.26
C VAL A 52 2.55 3.96 1.56
N ASN A 53 1.78 3.67 0.53
CA ASN A 53 0.36 3.40 0.68
C ASN A 53 0.15 1.93 1.06
N TYR A 54 0.44 1.59 2.32
CA TYR A 54 0.28 0.24 2.84
C TYR A 54 -1.12 -0.32 2.67
N LYS A 55 -2.14 0.54 2.65
CA LYS A 55 -3.52 0.13 2.41
C LYS A 55 -3.70 -0.41 0.99
N SER A 56 -3.08 0.22 -0.01
CA SER A 56 -3.08 -0.28 -1.39
C SER A 56 -2.25 -1.54 -1.54
N GLU A 57 -1.04 -1.59 -0.94
CA GLU A 57 -0.21 -2.80 -0.98
C GLU A 57 -0.89 -4.01 -0.33
N LEU A 58 -1.56 -3.80 0.81
CA LEU A 58 -2.31 -4.86 1.48
C LEU A 58 -3.48 -5.34 0.61
N LEU A 59 -4.20 -4.41 -0.03
CA LEU A 59 -5.28 -4.76 -0.95
C LEU A 59 -4.77 -5.59 -2.13
N GLU A 60 -3.68 -5.16 -2.77
CA GLU A 60 -3.06 -5.89 -3.89
C GLU A 60 -2.59 -7.29 -3.45
N PHE A 61 -1.97 -7.40 -2.28
CA PHE A 61 -1.54 -8.68 -1.73
C PHE A 61 -2.73 -9.62 -1.47
N CYS A 62 -3.79 -9.11 -0.83
CA CYS A 62 -5.00 -9.90 -0.54
C CYS A 62 -5.70 -10.34 -1.82
N GLN A 63 -5.86 -9.45 -2.80
CA GLN A 63 -6.49 -9.79 -4.08
C GLN A 63 -5.65 -10.78 -4.90
N GLY A 64 -4.33 -10.59 -4.95
CA GLY A 64 -3.43 -11.43 -5.73
C GLY A 64 -3.21 -12.82 -5.14
N LYS A 65 -2.97 -12.90 -3.83
CA LYS A 65 -2.61 -14.16 -3.16
C LYS A 65 -3.80 -14.88 -2.51
N LEU A 66 -4.75 -14.13 -1.92
CA LEU A 66 -5.82 -14.68 -1.10
C LEU A 66 -7.22 -14.59 -1.76
N ARG A 67 -7.33 -13.87 -2.88
CA ARG A 67 -8.57 -13.62 -3.62
C ARG A 67 -9.69 -13.02 -2.76
N CYS A 68 -9.32 -12.14 -1.84
CA CYS A 68 -10.23 -11.44 -0.93
C CYS A 68 -9.86 -9.96 -0.83
N SER A 69 -10.65 -9.19 -0.09
CA SER A 69 -10.35 -7.80 0.24
C SER A 69 -10.21 -7.65 1.76
N PRO A 70 -9.25 -6.84 2.25
CA PRO A 70 -9.15 -6.55 3.67
C PRO A 70 -10.31 -5.64 4.12
N GLU A 71 -10.82 -5.87 5.31
CA GLU A 71 -11.80 -5.04 6.00
C GLU A 71 -11.12 -4.27 7.13
N TYR A 72 -11.61 -3.05 7.41
CA TYR A 72 -11.08 -2.17 8.44
C TYR A 72 -12.15 -1.90 9.48
N VAL A 73 -11.90 -2.31 10.71
CA VAL A 73 -12.82 -2.15 11.83
C VAL A 73 -12.23 -1.15 12.83
N ILE A 74 -12.99 -0.09 13.16
CA ILE A 74 -12.59 0.83 14.22
C ILE A 74 -12.91 0.14 15.54
N VAL A 75 -11.88 -0.21 16.30
CA VAL A 75 -12.01 -0.93 17.58
C VAL A 75 -11.79 -0.03 18.80
N GLY A 76 -11.33 1.22 18.57
CA GLY A 76 -11.15 2.19 19.66
C GLY A 76 -11.06 3.63 19.15
N GLU A 77 -11.55 4.54 19.98
CA GLU A 77 -11.41 5.98 19.81
C GLU A 77 -11.22 6.58 21.21
N GLU A 78 -10.02 7.08 21.49
CA GLU A 78 -9.63 7.55 22.81
C GLU A 78 -9.04 8.97 22.74
N GLY A 79 -9.12 9.70 23.87
CA GLY A 79 -8.56 11.04 24.03
C GLY A 79 -9.54 12.18 23.77
N PRO A 80 -9.17 13.42 24.16
CA PRO A 80 -9.97 14.63 23.97
C PRO A 80 -10.06 14.97 22.47
N GLU A 81 -11.07 15.76 22.08
CA GLU A 81 -11.39 16.08 20.66
C GLU A 81 -10.20 16.57 19.82
N HIS A 82 -9.26 17.26 20.44
CA HIS A 82 -8.07 17.82 19.78
C HIS A 82 -6.84 16.89 19.81
N GLN A 83 -6.93 15.72 20.48
CA GLN A 83 -5.86 14.72 20.60
C GLN A 83 -6.44 13.30 20.52
N LYS A 84 -7.43 13.09 19.66
CA LYS A 84 -8.02 11.76 19.46
C LYS A 84 -7.01 10.79 18.88
N VAL A 85 -7.00 9.58 19.42
CA VAL A 85 -6.27 8.43 18.90
C VAL A 85 -7.30 7.40 18.44
N PHE A 86 -7.23 7.04 17.18
CA PHE A 86 -8.05 6.00 16.57
C PHE A 86 -7.27 4.70 16.56
N THR A 87 -7.94 3.61 16.94
CA THR A 87 -7.41 2.25 16.80
C THR A 87 -8.24 1.51 15.75
N VAL A 88 -7.57 1.03 14.72
CA VAL A 88 -8.19 0.28 13.62
C VAL A 88 -7.59 -1.12 13.57
N GLU A 89 -8.44 -2.13 13.41
CA GLU A 89 -8.07 -3.52 13.21
C GLU A 89 -8.31 -3.94 11.77
N VAL A 90 -7.37 -4.67 11.18
CA VAL A 90 -7.52 -5.27 9.85
C VAL A 90 -8.06 -6.68 10.00
N VAL A 91 -9.09 -6.99 9.22
CA VAL A 91 -9.68 -8.32 9.11
C VAL A 91 -9.54 -8.82 7.69
N VAL A 92 -9.02 -10.03 7.51
CA VAL A 92 -8.87 -10.70 6.20
C VAL A 92 -9.48 -12.08 6.27
N ASN A 93 -10.45 -12.38 5.41
CA ASN A 93 -11.20 -13.65 5.42
C ASN A 93 -11.81 -13.98 6.80
N GLY A 94 -12.31 -12.98 7.53
CA GLY A 94 -12.89 -13.15 8.86
C GLY A 94 -11.88 -13.37 9.99
N LYS A 95 -10.59 -13.40 9.71
CA LYS A 95 -9.49 -13.47 10.70
C LYS A 95 -8.97 -12.06 10.97
N ALA A 96 -8.94 -11.67 12.26
CA ALA A 96 -8.29 -10.43 12.69
C ALA A 96 -6.76 -10.60 12.62
N TYR A 97 -6.08 -9.58 12.11
CA TYR A 97 -4.62 -9.54 12.01
C TYR A 97 -4.04 -8.52 12.96
N ALA A 98 -3.70 -7.34 12.49
CA ALA A 98 -3.03 -6.35 13.31
C ALA A 98 -3.92 -5.13 13.59
N ARG A 99 -3.60 -4.45 14.69
CA ARG A 99 -4.17 -3.16 15.07
C ARG A 99 -3.17 -2.07 14.83
N GLY A 100 -3.62 -0.99 14.22
CA GLY A 100 -2.84 0.22 14.05
C GLY A 100 -3.49 1.40 14.76
N GLN A 101 -2.67 2.31 15.25
CA GLN A 101 -3.12 3.53 15.91
C GLN A 101 -2.68 4.77 15.14
N GLY A 102 -3.45 5.83 15.26
CA GLY A 102 -3.10 7.10 14.63
C GLY A 102 -4.01 8.26 15.06
N PRO A 103 -3.55 9.49 14.82
CA PRO A 103 -4.29 10.71 15.17
C PRO A 103 -5.54 10.93 14.32
N ASN A 104 -5.73 10.14 13.30
CA ASN A 104 -6.94 10.08 12.48
C ASN A 104 -7.10 8.68 11.90
N LYS A 105 -8.31 8.36 11.42
CA LYS A 105 -8.66 7.06 10.86
C LYS A 105 -7.71 6.63 9.75
N LYS A 106 -7.35 7.56 8.83
CA LYS A 106 -6.45 7.26 7.71
C LYS A 106 -5.06 6.82 8.15
N LYS A 107 -4.47 7.48 9.16
CA LYS A 107 -3.16 7.07 9.71
C LYS A 107 -3.24 5.75 10.49
N ALA A 108 -4.31 5.55 11.25
CA ALA A 108 -4.54 4.28 11.94
C ALA A 108 -4.72 3.10 10.95
N GLU A 109 -5.48 3.30 9.86
CA GLU A 109 -5.63 2.32 8.78
C GLU A 109 -4.30 1.99 8.07
N GLN A 110 -3.47 3.00 7.79
CA GLN A 110 -2.15 2.80 7.17
C GLN A 110 -1.23 1.96 8.08
N GLU A 111 -1.18 2.27 9.38
CA GLU A 111 -0.36 1.51 10.34
C GLU A 111 -0.88 0.08 10.52
N ALA A 112 -2.19 -0.11 10.64
CA ALA A 112 -2.81 -1.43 10.69
C ALA A 112 -2.50 -2.25 9.42
N SER A 113 -2.53 -1.60 8.25
CA SER A 113 -2.21 -2.23 6.97
C SER A 113 -0.75 -2.66 6.90
N ARG A 114 0.19 -1.81 7.34
CA ARG A 114 1.61 -2.13 7.38
C ARG A 114 1.89 -3.38 8.20
N LEU A 115 1.41 -3.39 9.44
CA LEU A 115 1.60 -4.52 10.35
C LEU A 115 0.93 -5.81 9.85
N SER A 116 -0.28 -5.70 9.30
CA SER A 116 -1.01 -6.85 8.75
C SER A 116 -0.33 -7.43 7.52
N LEU A 117 0.23 -6.57 6.66
CA LEU A 117 0.96 -7.00 5.47
C LEU A 117 2.24 -7.76 5.83
N GLU A 118 2.97 -7.33 6.86
CA GLU A 118 4.14 -8.03 7.38
C GLU A 118 3.78 -9.43 7.89
N MET A 119 2.70 -9.54 8.68
CA MET A 119 2.20 -10.83 9.18
C MET A 119 1.78 -11.77 8.04
N LEU A 120 1.02 -11.27 7.08
CA LEU A 120 0.55 -12.05 5.94
C LEU A 120 1.69 -12.51 5.02
N LYS A 121 2.70 -11.68 4.81
CA LYS A 121 3.90 -12.06 4.04
C LYS A 121 4.68 -13.16 4.77
N ALA A 122 4.80 -13.09 6.10
CA ALA A 122 5.44 -14.15 6.90
C ALA A 122 4.66 -15.47 6.84
N GLU A 123 3.34 -15.46 7.04
CA GLU A 123 2.48 -16.65 6.92
C GLU A 123 2.58 -17.28 5.51
N ALA A 124 2.61 -16.46 4.46
CA ALA A 124 2.74 -16.95 3.09
C ALA A 124 4.11 -17.62 2.83
N ALA A 125 5.20 -17.04 3.35
CA ALA A 125 6.54 -17.61 3.22
C ALA A 125 6.66 -18.96 3.95
N GLU A 126 6.11 -19.07 5.17
CA GLU A 126 6.08 -20.35 5.91
C GLU A 126 5.25 -21.42 5.20
N ALA A 127 4.13 -21.04 4.59
CA ALA A 127 3.29 -21.97 3.83
C ALA A 127 4.00 -22.48 2.55
N GLU A 128 4.77 -21.62 1.88
CA GLU A 128 5.57 -22.00 0.72
C GLU A 128 6.73 -22.94 1.11
N GLN A 129 7.40 -22.71 2.24
CA GLN A 129 8.46 -23.58 2.76
C GLN A 129 7.91 -24.97 3.13
N LYS A 130 6.78 -25.04 3.85
CA LYS A 130 6.15 -26.33 4.19
C LYS A 130 5.72 -27.12 2.97
N LYS A 131 5.34 -26.45 1.88
CA LYS A 131 4.96 -27.09 0.61
C LYS A 131 6.16 -27.65 -0.15
N ALA A 132 7.33 -27.06 0.02
CA ALA A 132 8.58 -27.52 -0.59
C ALA A 132 9.19 -28.74 0.14
N GLU A 133 8.90 -28.91 1.44
CA GLU A 133 9.41 -30.01 2.28
C GLU A 133 8.61 -31.32 2.19
N VAL A 134 7.45 -31.35 1.52
CA VAL A 134 6.69 -32.60 1.34
C VAL A 134 7.44 -33.51 0.34
N PRO A 135 8.01 -34.65 0.77
CA PRO A 135 8.74 -35.52 -0.14
C PRO A 135 7.79 -36.10 -1.21
N LYS A 136 8.17 -36.00 -2.47
CA LYS A 136 7.50 -36.71 -3.57
C LYS A 136 7.48 -38.20 -3.25
N VAL A 137 6.34 -38.72 -2.84
CA VAL A 137 6.11 -40.15 -2.69
C VAL A 137 6.42 -40.81 -4.04
N LYS A 138 7.47 -41.62 -4.10
CA LYS A 138 7.81 -42.44 -5.27
C LYS A 138 6.62 -43.37 -5.56
N GLN A 139 6.01 -43.20 -6.72
CA GLN A 139 5.04 -44.16 -7.23
C GLN A 139 5.73 -45.52 -7.34
N PRO A 140 5.14 -46.64 -6.85
CA PRO A 140 5.68 -47.96 -7.04
C PRO A 140 5.62 -48.30 -8.52
N ALA A 141 6.76 -48.73 -9.06
CA ALA A 141 6.87 -49.25 -10.42
C ALA A 141 5.95 -50.48 -10.56
N HIS A 142 4.92 -50.39 -11.40
CA HIS A 142 4.17 -51.53 -11.84
C HIS A 142 5.07 -52.42 -12.70
N HIS A 143 5.54 -53.50 -12.09
CA HIS A 143 6.18 -54.57 -12.81
C HIS A 143 5.04 -55.42 -13.41
N VAL A 144 4.71 -55.19 -14.68
CA VAL A 144 3.87 -56.13 -15.45
C VAL A 144 4.77 -57.21 -15.96
N GLY A 145 4.81 -58.32 -15.24
CA GLY A 145 5.30 -59.59 -15.79
C GLY A 145 4.19 -60.23 -16.63
N LEU A 146 4.48 -60.50 -17.87
CA LEU A 146 3.71 -61.41 -18.72
C LEU A 146 4.42 -62.75 -18.86
N PRO A 147 3.68 -63.84 -18.91
CA PRO A 147 4.22 -65.19 -19.04
C PRO A 147 4.83 -65.48 -20.41
#